data_8521b3ab6ac69e1e131bf795c464fa89
#
_entry.id   8521b3ab6ac69e1e131bf795c464fa89
#
_cell.length_a   1.000
_cell.length_b   1.000
_cell.length_c   1.000
_cell.angle_alpha   90.00
_cell.angle_beta   90.00
_cell.angle_gamma   90.00
#
_symmetry.space_group_name_H-M   'P 1'
#
loop_
_entity.id
_entity.type
_entity.pdbx_description
1 polymer ?
#
loop_
_entity_poly.entity_id
_entity_poly.type
_entity_poly.pdbx_seq_one_letter_code
_entity_poly.pdbx_strand_id
1 'polypeptide(L)'
;MAENGLPCPDFMAIESIEDMEKAGEKYGYPYMLKARTGGYDGKGNAVVKSKDSINSAYNELGNGKIKLMAEKMINFRMETSVLACRSLNGDVAVYPVGDNRHIDSILHETVVPADIDKTATEGAMDAAKKGGGGIIRSGGRIDRADADRIISDFGRGTVFSGRTKRRNEENEAALR
;
A
#
# COMPACT_ATOMS: atom_id res chain seq x y z
N MET A 1 9.30 8.76 0.75
CA MET A 1 8.74 8.63 2.11
C MET A 1 9.79 9.04 3.13
N ALA A 2 10.95 8.40 3.19
CA ALA A 2 12.03 8.76 4.13
C ALA A 2 12.45 10.24 4.04
N GLU A 3 12.61 10.78 2.85
CA GLU A 3 12.96 12.19 2.61
C GLU A 3 11.94 13.19 3.18
N ASN A 4 10.70 12.77 3.36
CA ASN A 4 9.61 13.58 3.93
C ASN A 4 9.38 13.28 5.42
N GLY A 5 10.29 12.55 6.08
CA GLY A 5 10.16 12.19 7.49
C GLY A 5 8.97 11.26 7.80
N LEU A 6 8.50 10.52 6.79
CA LEU A 6 7.47 9.50 6.99
C LEU A 6 8.12 8.19 7.43
N PRO A 7 7.54 7.48 8.41
CA PRO A 7 8.03 6.18 8.81
C PRO A 7 7.97 5.21 7.63
N CYS A 8 9.06 4.53 7.38
CA CYS A 8 9.15 3.45 6.41
C CYS A 8 10.11 2.38 6.92
N PRO A 9 9.97 1.13 6.52
CA PRO A 9 10.96 0.10 6.84
C PRO A 9 12.34 0.49 6.32
N ASP A 10 13.38 0.00 6.97
CA ASP A 10 14.72 0.04 6.38
C ASP A 10 14.71 -0.75 5.08
N PHE A 11 15.33 -0.19 4.06
CA PHE A 11 15.41 -0.82 2.75
C PHE A 11 16.80 -0.62 2.10
N MET A 12 17.10 -1.47 1.12
CA MET A 12 18.27 -1.32 0.26
C MET A 12 17.97 -1.80 -1.15
N ALA A 13 18.65 -1.22 -2.13
CA ALA A 13 18.60 -1.70 -3.51
C ALA A 13 19.26 -3.08 -3.62
N ILE A 14 18.69 -3.92 -4.49
CA ILE A 14 19.21 -5.24 -4.81
C ILE A 14 19.52 -5.27 -6.31
N GLU A 15 20.78 -5.46 -6.63
CA GLU A 15 21.29 -5.56 -8.00
C GLU A 15 21.91 -6.93 -8.29
N SER A 16 22.22 -7.69 -7.23
CA SER A 16 22.84 -9.02 -7.32
C SER A 16 22.38 -9.95 -6.19
N ILE A 17 22.73 -11.24 -6.31
CA ILE A 17 22.51 -12.22 -5.24
C ILE A 17 23.34 -11.88 -3.99
N GLU A 18 24.54 -11.36 -4.17
CA GLU A 18 25.41 -10.91 -3.07
C GLU A 18 24.75 -9.78 -2.26
N ASP A 19 24.00 -8.89 -2.92
CA ASP A 19 23.25 -7.85 -2.20
C ASP A 19 22.09 -8.43 -1.39
N MET A 20 21.48 -9.52 -1.86
CA MET A 20 20.48 -10.24 -1.09
C MET A 20 21.06 -10.93 0.15
N GLU A 21 22.28 -11.46 0.06
CA GLU A 21 23.01 -11.98 1.22
C GLU A 21 23.28 -10.88 2.24
N LYS A 22 23.80 -9.72 1.79
CA LYS A 22 24.01 -8.54 2.63
C LYS A 22 22.70 -8.05 3.29
N ALA A 23 21.58 -8.10 2.56
CA ALA A 23 20.28 -7.78 3.13
C ALA A 23 19.91 -8.74 4.26
N GLY A 24 20.15 -10.03 4.09
CA GLY A 24 19.96 -11.04 5.14
C GLY A 24 20.86 -10.81 6.37
N GLU A 25 22.11 -10.41 6.16
CA GLU A 25 23.02 -10.04 7.25
C GLU A 25 22.56 -8.77 7.99
N LYS A 26 22.07 -7.78 7.25
CA LYS A 26 21.64 -6.49 7.80
C LYS A 26 20.30 -6.54 8.51
N TYR A 27 19.29 -7.21 7.92
CA TYR A 27 17.91 -7.19 8.40
C TYR A 27 17.53 -8.44 9.18
N GLY A 28 18.30 -9.52 9.06
CA GLY A 28 17.91 -10.85 9.48
C GLY A 28 16.92 -11.52 8.51
N TYR A 29 16.55 -12.73 8.81
CA TYR A 29 15.52 -13.47 8.10
C TYR A 29 14.28 -13.64 8.98
N PRO A 30 13.07 -13.59 8.40
CA PRO A 30 12.77 -13.28 7.01
C PRO A 30 12.89 -11.79 6.70
N TYR A 31 13.14 -11.46 5.43
CA TYR A 31 12.99 -10.11 4.91
C TYR A 31 12.13 -10.11 3.62
N MET A 32 11.60 -8.95 3.24
CA MET A 32 10.77 -8.80 2.05
C MET A 32 11.62 -8.38 0.85
N LEU A 33 11.52 -9.12 -0.25
CA LEU A 33 12.06 -8.73 -1.55
C LEU A 33 10.94 -8.16 -2.39
N LYS A 34 11.14 -6.98 -2.99
CA LYS A 34 10.11 -6.27 -3.77
C LYS A 34 10.63 -5.79 -5.10
N ALA A 35 9.79 -5.85 -6.12
CA ALA A 35 10.00 -5.14 -7.37
C ALA A 35 9.88 -3.63 -7.14
N ARG A 36 10.86 -2.85 -7.61
CA ARG A 36 10.84 -1.38 -7.48
C ARG A 36 9.80 -0.74 -8.39
N THR A 37 9.42 -1.41 -9.47
CA THR A 37 8.41 -0.94 -10.43
C THR A 37 7.66 -2.14 -11.01
N GLY A 38 6.42 -1.92 -11.48
CA GLY A 38 5.67 -2.94 -12.23
C GLY A 38 5.04 -4.05 -11.38
N GLY A 39 5.09 -3.96 -10.05
CA GLY A 39 4.38 -4.90 -9.18
C GLY A 39 2.87 -4.63 -9.18
N TYR A 40 2.07 -5.67 -9.35
CA TYR A 40 0.61 -5.64 -9.29
C TYR A 40 0.08 -6.96 -8.72
N ASP A 41 -1.07 -6.92 -8.09
CA ASP A 41 -1.79 -8.10 -7.56
C ASP A 41 -0.90 -9.06 -6.75
N GLY A 42 -0.04 -8.51 -5.88
CA GLY A 42 0.86 -9.30 -5.03
C GLY A 42 2.06 -9.93 -5.75
N LYS A 43 2.13 -9.91 -7.08
CA LYS A 43 3.18 -10.58 -7.88
C LYS A 43 4.55 -9.88 -7.87
N GLY A 44 4.64 -8.71 -7.26
CA GLY A 44 5.89 -7.95 -7.14
C GLY A 44 6.62 -8.15 -5.81
N ASN A 45 6.21 -9.10 -4.98
CA ASN A 45 6.76 -9.32 -3.64
C ASN A 45 7.10 -10.79 -3.44
N ALA A 46 8.20 -11.07 -2.76
CA ALA A 46 8.60 -12.40 -2.29
C ALA A 46 9.19 -12.31 -0.89
N VAL A 47 8.95 -13.32 -0.06
CA VAL A 47 9.53 -13.41 1.28
C VAL A 47 10.79 -14.26 1.23
N VAL A 48 11.93 -13.69 1.57
CA VAL A 48 13.20 -14.42 1.71
C VAL A 48 13.29 -14.94 3.13
N LYS A 49 13.02 -16.24 3.32
CA LYS A 49 12.88 -16.88 4.64
C LYS A 49 14.19 -17.27 5.26
N SER A 50 15.21 -17.55 4.44
CA SER A 50 16.55 -18.00 4.85
C SER A 50 17.55 -17.74 3.73
N LYS A 51 18.84 -17.93 4.01
CA LYS A 51 19.88 -17.84 3.00
C LYS A 51 19.64 -18.80 1.82
N ASP A 52 19.16 -20.00 2.08
CA ASP A 52 18.89 -21.01 1.06
C ASP A 52 17.74 -20.63 0.12
N SER A 53 16.82 -19.75 0.57
CA SER A 53 15.69 -19.30 -0.23
C SER A 53 16.00 -18.10 -1.14
N ILE A 54 17.21 -17.54 -1.08
CA ILE A 54 17.61 -16.37 -1.86
C ILE A 54 17.46 -16.61 -3.37
N ASN A 55 18.04 -17.69 -3.87
CA ASN A 55 17.98 -18.00 -5.32
C ASN A 55 16.55 -18.21 -5.80
N SER A 56 15.72 -18.86 -5.01
CA SER A 56 14.31 -19.08 -5.36
C SER A 56 13.55 -17.76 -5.45
N ALA A 57 13.68 -16.88 -4.45
CA ALA A 57 13.03 -15.58 -4.43
C ALA A 57 13.52 -14.65 -5.56
N TYR A 58 14.82 -14.67 -5.86
CA TYR A 58 15.40 -13.91 -6.96
C TYR A 58 14.85 -14.34 -8.33
N ASN A 59 14.74 -15.65 -8.56
CA ASN A 59 14.19 -16.21 -9.78
C ASN A 59 12.69 -15.90 -9.91
N GLU A 60 11.93 -15.99 -8.81
CA GLU A 60 10.50 -15.69 -8.78
C GLU A 60 10.22 -14.24 -9.22
N LEU A 61 11.05 -13.29 -8.80
CA LEU A 61 10.91 -11.87 -9.13
C LEU A 61 11.71 -11.45 -10.39
N GLY A 62 11.84 -12.35 -11.36
CA GLY A 62 12.28 -11.99 -12.70
C GLY A 62 13.76 -12.17 -12.96
N ASN A 63 14.52 -12.84 -12.08
CA ASN A 63 15.90 -13.30 -12.33
C ASN A 63 16.81 -12.21 -12.93
N GLY A 64 16.90 -11.07 -12.26
CA GLY A 64 17.73 -9.93 -12.65
C GLY A 64 17.18 -9.06 -13.79
N LYS A 65 16.00 -9.36 -14.33
CA LYS A 65 15.38 -8.57 -15.41
C LYS A 65 14.66 -7.31 -14.91
N ILE A 66 14.37 -7.25 -13.62
CA ILE A 66 13.68 -6.13 -12.99
C ILE A 66 14.50 -5.60 -11.81
N LYS A 67 14.36 -4.32 -11.52
CA LYS A 67 15.02 -3.69 -10.38
C LYS A 67 14.32 -4.11 -9.09
N LEU A 68 15.08 -4.65 -8.15
CA LEU A 68 14.60 -5.13 -6.86
C LEU A 68 15.05 -4.24 -5.71
N MET A 69 14.38 -4.38 -4.58
CA MET A 69 14.78 -3.83 -3.29
C MET A 69 14.45 -4.84 -2.19
N ALA A 70 15.28 -4.89 -1.16
CA ALA A 70 14.99 -5.62 0.07
C ALA A 70 14.50 -4.63 1.13
N GLU A 71 13.47 -5.03 1.86
CA GLU A 71 12.95 -4.29 3.03
C GLU A 71 12.99 -5.18 4.26
N LYS A 72 13.35 -4.57 5.40
CA LYS A 72 13.25 -5.24 6.69
C LYS A 72 11.80 -5.65 6.93
N MET A 73 11.58 -6.93 7.29
CA MET A 73 10.24 -7.41 7.65
C MET A 73 9.72 -6.68 8.87
N ILE A 74 8.50 -6.17 8.79
CA ILE A 74 7.79 -5.57 9.92
C ILE A 74 6.81 -6.59 10.45
N ASN A 75 6.88 -6.86 11.74
CA ASN A 75 5.88 -7.64 12.44
C ASN A 75 4.75 -6.71 12.87
N PHE A 76 3.64 -6.72 12.15
CA PHE A 76 2.48 -5.87 12.41
C PHE A 76 1.28 -6.70 12.87
N ARG A 77 0.42 -6.09 13.67
CA ARG A 77 -0.83 -6.70 14.13
C ARG A 77 -1.93 -6.59 13.09
N MET A 78 -1.96 -5.48 12.35
CA MET A 78 -2.97 -5.20 11.33
C MET A 78 -2.40 -4.25 10.28
N GLU A 79 -2.99 -4.24 9.11
CA GLU A 79 -2.71 -3.27 8.06
C GLU A 79 -3.80 -2.22 8.04
N THR A 80 -3.42 -0.96 7.95
CA THR A 80 -4.36 0.15 7.89
C THR A 80 -4.12 1.01 6.67
N SER A 81 -5.17 1.68 6.23
CA SER A 81 -5.07 2.71 5.20
C SER A 81 -5.73 4.01 5.65
N VAL A 82 -5.18 5.12 5.20
CA VAL A 82 -5.76 6.45 5.37
C VAL A 82 -5.83 7.12 4.02
N LEU A 83 -7.02 7.50 3.61
CA LEU A 83 -7.22 8.31 2.43
C LEU A 83 -7.07 9.78 2.78
N ALA A 84 -6.31 10.52 1.98
CA ALA A 84 -6.17 11.96 2.11
C ALA A 84 -6.34 12.62 0.74
N CYS A 85 -7.10 13.69 0.69
CA CYS A 85 -7.30 14.50 -0.51
C CYS A 85 -6.70 15.87 -0.30
N ARG A 86 -5.94 16.36 -1.29
CA ARG A 86 -5.45 17.75 -1.33
C ARG A 86 -6.21 18.54 -2.37
N SER A 87 -6.77 19.67 -1.95
CA SER A 87 -7.43 20.63 -2.85
C SER A 87 -6.40 21.39 -3.71
N LEU A 88 -6.87 22.07 -4.74
CA LEU A 88 -6.02 22.95 -5.55
C LEU A 88 -5.45 24.13 -4.75
N ASN A 89 -6.11 24.52 -3.67
CA ASN A 89 -5.67 25.60 -2.77
C ASN A 89 -4.69 25.12 -1.69
N GLY A 90 -4.37 23.81 -1.68
CA GLY A 90 -3.44 23.20 -0.72
C GLY A 90 -4.09 22.63 0.54
N ASP A 91 -5.40 22.81 0.76
CA ASP A 91 -6.12 22.23 1.89
C ASP A 91 -6.09 20.71 1.83
N VAL A 92 -5.93 20.06 2.97
CA VAL A 92 -5.89 18.61 3.08
C VAL A 92 -7.04 18.10 3.92
N ALA A 93 -7.89 17.28 3.33
CA ALA A 93 -8.91 16.51 4.03
C ALA A 93 -8.40 15.07 4.24
N VAL A 94 -8.58 14.53 5.44
CA VAL A 94 -8.15 13.19 5.82
C VAL A 94 -9.36 12.39 6.26
N TYR A 95 -9.49 11.19 5.72
CA TYR A 95 -10.58 10.26 6.02
C TYR A 95 -10.29 9.46 7.30
N PRO A 96 -11.31 8.85 7.91
CA PRO A 96 -11.09 7.91 9.00
C PRO A 96 -10.18 6.76 8.57
N VAL A 97 -9.43 6.23 9.53
CA VAL A 97 -8.53 5.08 9.30
C VAL A 97 -9.35 3.84 8.98
N GLY A 98 -8.97 3.12 7.94
CA GLY A 98 -9.54 1.82 7.58
C GLY A 98 -8.65 0.67 8.02
N ASP A 99 -9.24 -0.42 8.53
CA ASP A 99 -8.62 -1.72 8.77
C ASP A 99 -8.73 -2.55 7.50
N ASN A 100 -7.59 -3.01 6.98
CA ASN A 100 -7.49 -3.73 5.73
C ASN A 100 -7.23 -5.22 5.97
N ARG A 101 -8.06 -6.05 5.38
CA ARG A 101 -7.86 -7.50 5.34
C ARG A 101 -7.38 -7.92 3.97
N HIS A 102 -6.19 -8.50 3.93
CA HIS A 102 -5.63 -9.07 2.71
C HIS A 102 -5.73 -10.60 2.72
N ILE A 103 -6.02 -11.17 1.56
CA ILE A 103 -5.94 -12.61 1.29
C ILE A 103 -5.03 -12.77 0.08
N ASP A 104 -3.98 -13.57 0.22
CA ASP A 104 -2.97 -13.80 -0.83
C ASP A 104 -2.39 -12.49 -1.41
N SER A 105 -2.09 -11.53 -0.52
CA SER A 105 -1.59 -10.19 -0.86
C SER A 105 -2.55 -9.32 -1.67
N ILE A 106 -3.82 -9.71 -1.77
CA ILE A 106 -4.89 -8.94 -2.42
C ILE A 106 -5.81 -8.36 -1.35
N LEU A 107 -6.08 -7.06 -1.42
CA LEU A 107 -7.05 -6.41 -0.53
C LEU A 107 -8.44 -6.99 -0.75
N HIS A 108 -8.97 -7.65 0.27
CA HIS A 108 -10.28 -8.30 0.24
C HIS A 108 -11.38 -7.43 0.86
N GLU A 109 -11.07 -6.79 1.98
CA GLU A 109 -12.03 -6.01 2.75
C GLU A 109 -11.34 -4.83 3.44
N THR A 110 -12.04 -3.69 3.51
CA THR A 110 -11.66 -2.56 4.36
C THR A 110 -12.82 -2.20 5.26
N VAL A 111 -12.60 -2.19 6.56
CA VAL A 111 -13.59 -1.79 7.57
C VAL A 111 -13.24 -0.40 8.09
N VAL A 112 -14.21 0.52 8.05
CA VAL A 112 -14.04 1.91 8.50
C VAL A 112 -15.11 2.26 9.51
N PRO A 113 -14.75 2.87 10.66
CA PRO A 113 -13.40 3.13 11.14
C PRO A 113 -12.67 1.87 11.62
N ALA A 114 -11.33 1.88 11.58
CA ALA A 114 -10.51 0.81 12.15
C ALA A 114 -10.65 0.77 13.68
N ASP A 115 -10.65 -0.43 14.24
CA ASP A 115 -10.63 -0.64 15.71
C ASP A 115 -9.20 -0.56 16.24
N ILE A 116 -8.70 0.66 16.34
CA ILE A 116 -7.37 0.99 16.86
C ILE A 116 -7.47 2.11 17.90
N ASP A 117 -6.46 2.19 18.76
CA ASP A 117 -6.41 3.23 19.77
C ASP A 117 -6.26 4.65 19.17
N LYS A 118 -6.57 5.65 19.98
CA LYS A 118 -6.55 7.06 19.56
C LYS A 118 -5.16 7.50 19.09
N THR A 119 -4.10 7.06 19.75
CA THR A 119 -2.72 7.44 19.42
C THR A 119 -2.32 6.91 18.04
N ALA A 120 -2.65 5.64 17.76
CA ALA A 120 -2.42 5.04 16.44
C ALA A 120 -3.25 5.73 15.36
N THR A 121 -4.52 6.06 15.65
CA THR A 121 -5.40 6.80 14.74
C THR A 121 -4.81 8.16 14.37
N GLU A 122 -4.43 8.97 15.38
CA GLU A 122 -3.85 10.30 15.18
C GLU A 122 -2.53 10.21 14.41
N GLY A 123 -1.66 9.25 14.76
CA GLY A 123 -0.39 9.02 14.07
C GLY A 123 -0.57 8.66 12.59
N ALA A 124 -1.53 7.79 12.28
CA ALA A 124 -1.84 7.41 10.90
C ALA A 124 -2.38 8.60 10.08
N MET A 125 -3.30 9.38 10.67
CA MET A 125 -3.87 10.57 10.02
C MET A 125 -2.82 11.66 9.80
N ASP A 126 -1.92 11.88 10.75
CA ASP A 126 -0.82 12.85 10.63
C ASP A 126 0.21 12.42 9.58
N ALA A 127 0.53 11.14 9.51
CA ALA A 127 1.38 10.60 8.45
C ALA A 127 0.76 10.83 7.07
N ALA A 128 -0.56 10.62 6.93
CA ALA A 128 -1.28 10.86 5.69
C ALA A 128 -1.27 12.35 5.29
N LYS A 129 -1.46 13.28 6.25
CA LYS A 129 -1.35 14.72 6.01
C LYS A 129 0.05 15.12 5.52
N LYS A 130 1.11 14.62 6.20
CA LYS A 130 2.51 14.90 5.87
C LYS A 130 2.90 14.31 4.50
N GLY A 131 2.41 13.14 4.16
CA GLY A 131 2.65 12.47 2.89
C GLY A 131 2.10 13.23 1.68
N GLY A 132 1.46 14.33 1.92
CA GLY A 132 1.00 15.24 0.87
C GLY A 132 -0.33 14.85 0.25
N GLY A 133 -1.07 13.95 0.90
CA GLY A 133 -2.26 13.35 0.34
C GLY A 133 -1.87 12.58 -0.92
N GLY A 134 -1.79 11.27 -0.83
CA GLY A 134 -1.63 10.44 -2.03
C GLY A 134 -2.74 10.83 -2.99
N ILE A 135 -2.36 11.34 -4.15
CA ILE A 135 -3.32 11.60 -5.21
C ILE A 135 -3.90 10.25 -5.56
N ILE A 136 -5.16 10.00 -5.17
CA ILE A 136 -5.93 8.98 -5.83
C ILE A 136 -6.08 9.48 -7.25
N ARG A 137 -5.16 9.07 -8.13
CA ARG A 137 -5.37 9.15 -9.56
C ARG A 137 -6.30 8.01 -9.98
N SER A 138 -7.54 8.07 -9.57
CA SER A 138 -8.59 7.64 -10.47
C SER A 138 -8.69 8.77 -11.51
N GLY A 139 -8.65 8.49 -12.78
CA GLY A 139 -8.53 9.48 -13.87
C GLY A 139 -9.66 10.51 -13.99
N GLY A 140 -10.11 11.08 -12.90
CA GLY A 140 -11.12 12.12 -12.76
C GLY A 140 -10.73 13.14 -11.70
N ARG A 141 -11.04 14.39 -11.94
CA ARG A 141 -11.04 15.46 -10.94
C ARG A 141 -12.04 15.09 -9.85
N ILE A 142 -11.57 14.84 -8.63
CA ILE A 142 -12.45 14.78 -7.46
C ILE A 142 -12.65 16.23 -7.04
N ASP A 143 -13.87 16.74 -7.17
CA ASP A 143 -14.22 18.04 -6.65
C ASP A 143 -14.56 17.96 -5.14
N ARG A 144 -14.80 19.11 -4.50
CA ARG A 144 -15.08 19.19 -3.06
C ARG A 144 -16.36 18.44 -2.70
N ALA A 145 -17.37 18.46 -3.57
CA ALA A 145 -18.64 17.80 -3.32
C ALA A 145 -18.50 16.26 -3.35
N ASP A 146 -17.64 15.74 -4.23
CA ASP A 146 -17.29 14.31 -4.25
C ASP A 146 -16.52 13.91 -2.99
N ALA A 147 -15.58 14.74 -2.54
CA ALA A 147 -14.86 14.51 -1.28
C ALA A 147 -15.81 14.52 -0.09
N ASP A 148 -16.72 15.49 0.02
CA ASP A 148 -17.71 15.60 1.10
C ASP A 148 -18.70 14.43 1.09
N ARG A 149 -19.11 13.95 -0.09
CA ARG A 149 -19.98 12.79 -0.26
C ARG A 149 -19.29 11.50 0.19
N ILE A 150 -18.05 11.29 -0.21
CA ILE A 150 -17.25 10.15 0.20
C ILE A 150 -17.05 10.19 1.73
N ILE A 151 -16.75 11.36 2.32
CA ILE A 151 -16.64 11.53 3.78
C ILE A 151 -17.96 11.16 4.47
N SER A 152 -19.11 11.59 3.95
CA SER A 152 -20.41 11.29 4.54
C SER A 152 -20.76 9.80 4.48
N ASP A 153 -20.34 9.12 3.42
CA ASP A 153 -20.56 7.69 3.23
C ASP A 153 -19.66 6.85 4.15
N PHE A 154 -18.40 7.26 4.34
CA PHE A 154 -17.48 6.63 5.29
C PHE A 154 -17.88 6.86 6.76
N GLY A 155 -18.44 8.03 7.08
CA GLY A 155 -18.89 8.37 8.45
C GLY A 155 -20.04 7.49 8.97
N ARG A 156 -20.65 6.69 8.13
CA ARG A 156 -21.77 5.78 8.46
C ARG A 156 -21.36 4.32 8.65
N GLY A 157 -20.07 4.02 8.74
CA GLY A 157 -19.59 2.66 8.98
C GLY A 157 -19.84 1.73 7.78
N THR A 158 -19.27 2.06 6.63
CA THR A 158 -19.45 1.27 5.41
C THR A 158 -18.38 0.18 5.33
N VAL A 159 -18.83 -1.07 5.17
CA VAL A 159 -17.96 -2.21 4.85
C VAL A 159 -17.80 -2.27 3.34
N PHE A 160 -16.58 -2.07 2.85
CA PHE A 160 -16.28 -2.29 1.45
C PHE A 160 -15.78 -3.72 1.26
N SER A 161 -16.60 -4.60 0.71
CA SER A 161 -16.12 -5.87 0.19
C SER A 161 -15.52 -5.62 -1.20
N GLY A 162 -14.22 -5.82 -1.33
CA GLY A 162 -13.49 -5.57 -2.57
C GLY A 162 -13.76 -6.63 -3.64
N ARG A 163 -14.98 -6.70 -4.17
CA ARG A 163 -15.17 -7.22 -5.51
C ARG A 163 -14.97 -6.06 -6.48
N THR A 164 -13.74 -5.83 -6.90
CA THR A 164 -13.48 -5.11 -8.14
C THR A 164 -13.89 -6.01 -9.30
N LYS A 165 -15.21 -6.15 -9.51
CA LYS A 165 -15.70 -6.49 -10.82
C LYS A 165 -15.24 -5.37 -11.76
N ARG A 166 -14.47 -5.73 -12.78
CA ARG A 166 -14.13 -4.85 -13.89
C ARG A 166 -15.42 -4.20 -14.41
N ARG A 167 -15.61 -2.94 -14.11
CA ARG A 167 -16.73 -2.12 -14.57
C ARG A 167 -16.43 -1.59 -15.98
N ASN A 168 -15.99 -2.48 -16.87
CA ASN A 168 -15.71 -2.12 -18.27
C ASN A 168 -16.70 -2.73 -19.27
N GLU A 169 -17.65 -3.56 -18.82
CA GLU A 169 -18.57 -4.19 -19.76
C GLU A 169 -20.02 -3.67 -19.66
N GLU A 170 -20.36 -2.91 -18.60
CA GLU A 170 -21.73 -2.39 -18.45
C GLU A 170 -21.95 -0.96 -19.00
N ASN A 171 -20.87 -0.21 -19.30
CA ASN A 171 -21.01 1.13 -19.89
C ASN A 171 -21.11 1.14 -21.41
N GLU A 172 -20.84 0.04 -22.11
CA GLU A 172 -21.08 -0.02 -23.56
C GLU A 172 -22.51 -0.39 -23.94
N ALA A 173 -23.29 -0.96 -23.02
CA ALA A 173 -24.70 -1.30 -23.26
C ALA A 173 -25.69 -0.15 -23.01
N ALA A 174 -25.26 0.94 -22.36
CA ALA A 174 -26.11 2.10 -22.05
C ALA A 174 -25.97 3.25 -23.05
N LEU A 175 -25.15 3.10 -24.11
CA LEU A 175 -24.93 4.10 -25.17
C LEU A 175 -25.35 3.62 -26.56
N ARG A 176 -26.25 2.64 -26.63
CA ARG A 176 -26.93 2.28 -27.89
C ARG A 176 -28.42 2.48 -27.81
#